data_8bf16e6cfa62f760fc9a896397b8d351
#
_entry.id   8bf16e6cfa62f760fc9a896397b8d351
#
_cell.length_a   1.000
_cell.length_b   1.000
_cell.length_c   1.000
_cell.angle_alpha   90.00
_cell.angle_beta   90.00
_cell.angle_gamma   90.00
#
_symmetry.space_group_name_H-M   'P 1'
#
loop_
_entity.id
_entity.type
_entity.pdbx_description
1 polymer ?
#
loop_
_entity_poly.entity_id
_entity_poly.type
_entity_poly.pdbx_seq_one_letter_code
_entity_poly.pdbx_strand_id
1 'polypeptide(L)'
;IKKCYKRSDISMLELTPDFIKEYEIYLSTDAGLHNGSVWSHCMWLKTIVSKAHYNGLTPRNPFAQYRVNQNIKERQYLTEDEIKAVMTHEFADKKLAYIRDLFVFASFTALSFVDIKELTTDDIVEINGEKWILSKRHKTKVNFQVKLLDIPLQIIKSYERFQEDKLVFPNLNYWNICKPLKKMIKECGISKD
;
A
#
# COMPACT_ATOMS: atom_id res chain seq x y z
N ILE A 1 18.95 -8.32 13.21
CA ILE A 1 19.98 -8.40 14.26
C ILE A 1 20.71 -9.73 14.19
N LYS A 2 20.05 -10.89 14.26
CA LYS A 2 20.71 -12.22 14.20
C LYS A 2 21.70 -12.38 13.04
N LYS A 3 21.33 -11.94 11.85
CA LYS A 3 22.18 -12.04 10.66
C LYS A 3 23.34 -11.02 10.69
N CYS A 4 23.10 -9.81 11.18
CA CYS A 4 24.09 -8.74 11.26
C CYS A 4 25.20 -9.08 12.27
N TYR A 5 24.82 -9.42 13.48
CA TYR A 5 25.77 -9.63 14.58
C TYR A 5 26.12 -11.10 14.83
N LYS A 6 25.57 -12.05 14.05
CA LYS A 6 25.76 -13.51 14.21
C LYS A 6 25.46 -14.02 15.64
N ARG A 7 24.64 -13.31 16.39
CA ARG A 7 24.22 -13.61 17.76
C ARG A 7 22.72 -13.91 17.80
N SER A 8 22.32 -14.83 18.64
CA SER A 8 20.91 -15.18 18.85
C SER A 8 20.18 -14.13 19.68
N ASP A 9 20.88 -13.47 20.59
CA ASP A 9 20.35 -12.47 21.51
C ASP A 9 21.41 -11.41 21.85
N ILE A 10 20.99 -10.23 22.26
CA ILE A 10 21.82 -9.10 22.66
C ILE A 10 21.15 -8.44 23.86
N SER A 11 21.89 -8.27 24.94
CA SER A 11 21.43 -7.56 26.13
C SER A 11 21.17 -6.08 25.82
N MET A 12 20.10 -5.52 26.36
CA MET A 12 19.83 -4.08 26.26
C MET A 12 20.97 -3.21 26.84
N LEU A 13 21.74 -3.74 27.79
CA LEU A 13 22.88 -3.05 28.39
C LEU A 13 24.11 -2.97 27.48
N GLU A 14 24.20 -3.88 26.48
CA GLU A 14 25.29 -3.89 25.50
C GLU A 14 25.06 -2.91 24.34
N LEU A 15 23.86 -2.33 24.24
CA LEU A 15 23.53 -1.42 23.15
C LEU A 15 24.26 -0.09 23.30
N THR A 16 25.02 0.29 22.27
CA THR A 16 25.76 1.54 22.16
C THR A 16 25.13 2.45 21.08
N PRO A 17 25.46 3.76 21.05
CA PRO A 17 25.02 4.63 19.95
C PRO A 17 25.49 4.15 18.56
N ASP A 18 26.63 3.45 18.49
CA ASP A 18 27.18 2.97 17.23
C ASP A 18 26.47 1.71 16.75
N PHE A 19 25.91 0.90 17.65
CA PHE A 19 25.17 -0.30 17.30
C PHE A 19 24.06 -0.04 16.26
N ILE A 20 23.25 1.01 16.44
CA ILE A 20 22.15 1.30 15.49
C ILE A 20 22.68 1.83 14.15
N LYS A 21 23.84 2.52 14.14
CA LYS A 21 24.48 2.99 12.90
C LYS A 21 25.05 1.81 12.10
N GLU A 22 25.75 0.88 12.77
CA GLU A 22 26.24 -0.34 12.13
C GLU A 22 25.10 -1.19 11.58
N TYR A 23 24.01 -1.27 12.33
CA TYR A 23 22.79 -1.95 11.87
C TYR A 23 22.17 -1.28 10.63
N GLU A 24 22.12 0.05 10.58
CA GLU A 24 21.68 0.83 9.41
C GLU A 24 22.56 0.54 8.18
N ILE A 25 23.88 0.56 8.36
CA ILE A 25 24.84 0.25 7.30
C ILE A 25 24.61 -1.18 6.78
N TYR A 26 24.56 -2.17 7.68
CA TYR A 26 24.30 -3.55 7.31
C TYR A 26 23.00 -3.70 6.51
N LEU A 27 21.91 -3.05 6.93
CA LEU A 27 20.63 -3.11 6.22
C LEU A 27 20.72 -2.52 4.81
N SER A 28 21.51 -1.47 4.64
CA SER A 28 21.68 -0.77 3.36
C SER A 28 22.62 -1.51 2.42
N THR A 29 23.73 -2.05 2.92
CA THR A 29 24.81 -2.68 2.13
C THR A 29 24.57 -4.19 1.98
N ASP A 30 24.70 -4.95 3.05
CA ASP A 30 24.69 -6.42 3.00
C ASP A 30 23.29 -6.99 2.77
N ALA A 31 22.26 -6.38 3.35
CA ALA A 31 20.88 -6.79 3.15
C ALA A 31 20.23 -6.16 1.92
N GLY A 32 20.83 -5.13 1.31
CA GLY A 32 20.37 -4.48 0.09
C GLY A 32 18.98 -3.86 0.20
N LEU A 33 18.58 -3.40 1.38
CA LEU A 33 17.24 -2.85 1.59
C LEU A 33 17.15 -1.40 1.09
N HIS A 34 15.97 -1.04 0.57
CA HIS A 34 15.67 0.36 0.25
C HIS A 34 15.57 1.23 1.50
N ASN A 35 15.92 2.52 1.36
CA ASN A 35 15.97 3.49 2.46
C ASN A 35 14.72 3.51 3.35
N GLY A 36 13.51 3.40 2.77
CA GLY A 36 12.26 3.34 3.53
C GLY A 36 12.16 2.10 4.44
N SER A 37 12.68 0.96 3.99
CA SER A 37 12.74 -0.27 4.79
C SER A 37 13.81 -0.16 5.88
N VAL A 38 14.98 0.37 5.55
CA VAL A 38 16.06 0.66 6.52
C VAL A 38 15.53 1.57 7.62
N TRP A 39 14.91 2.69 7.24
CA TRP A 39 14.27 3.61 8.17
C TRP A 39 13.28 2.89 9.10
N SER A 40 12.38 2.09 8.55
CA SER A 40 11.38 1.36 9.35
C SER A 40 12.02 0.43 10.39
N HIS A 41 13.03 -0.34 9.99
CA HIS A 41 13.72 -1.26 10.87
C HIS A 41 14.47 -0.53 11.99
N CYS A 42 15.19 0.55 11.67
CA CYS A 42 15.91 1.35 12.65
C CYS A 42 14.95 2.07 13.62
N MET A 43 13.82 2.58 13.13
CA MET A 43 12.81 3.22 13.97
C MET A 43 12.11 2.24 14.89
N TRP A 44 11.85 1.01 14.45
CA TRP A 44 11.32 -0.04 15.33
C TRP A 44 12.29 -0.37 16.46
N LEU A 45 13.58 -0.57 16.14
CA LEU A 45 14.61 -0.82 17.14
C LEU A 45 14.71 0.33 18.14
N LYS A 46 14.77 1.57 17.65
CA LYS A 46 14.77 2.77 18.49
C LYS A 46 13.56 2.82 19.42
N THR A 47 12.36 2.50 18.90
CA THR A 47 11.12 2.51 19.68
C THR A 47 11.14 1.47 20.79
N ILE A 48 11.65 0.26 20.51
CA ILE A 48 11.78 -0.81 21.54
C ILE A 48 12.71 -0.36 22.65
N VAL A 49 13.90 0.16 22.31
CA VAL A 49 14.88 0.61 23.31
C VAL A 49 14.37 1.82 24.10
N SER A 50 13.66 2.75 23.45
CA SER A 50 13.02 3.88 24.13
C SER A 50 11.96 3.43 25.14
N LYS A 51 11.13 2.44 24.78
CA LYS A 51 10.13 1.85 25.68
C LYS A 51 10.80 1.12 26.85
N ALA A 52 11.89 0.37 26.59
CA ALA A 52 12.65 -0.30 27.65
C ALA A 52 13.21 0.71 28.65
N HIS A 53 13.77 1.80 28.17
CA HIS A 53 14.27 2.88 29.03
C HIS A 53 13.14 3.55 29.82
N TYR A 54 12.01 3.89 29.18
CA TYR A 54 10.86 4.47 29.85
C TYR A 54 10.31 3.57 30.98
N ASN A 55 10.34 2.25 30.78
CA ASN A 55 9.91 1.27 31.77
C ASN A 55 10.99 0.91 32.82
N GLY A 56 12.12 1.64 32.87
CA GLY A 56 13.18 1.43 33.83
C GLY A 56 14.05 0.18 33.62
N LEU A 57 13.89 -0.52 32.45
CA LEU A 57 14.65 -1.72 32.12
C LEU A 57 16.11 -1.42 31.70
N THR A 58 16.39 -0.18 31.29
CA THR A 58 17.74 0.29 30.97
C THR A 58 18.00 1.64 31.62
N PRO A 59 19.21 1.89 32.17
CA PRO A 59 19.54 3.15 32.85
C PRO A 59 19.64 4.35 31.89
N ARG A 60 19.87 4.08 30.60
CA ARG A 60 20.01 5.10 29.56
C ARG A 60 19.40 4.63 28.22
N ASN A 61 19.02 5.57 27.38
CA ASN A 61 18.63 5.28 25.98
C ASN A 61 19.78 5.65 25.03
N PRO A 62 20.57 4.67 24.55
CA PRO A 62 21.72 4.93 23.67
C PRO A 62 21.30 5.49 22.30
N PHE A 63 20.04 5.34 21.89
CA PHE A 63 19.52 5.78 20.61
C PHE A 63 18.73 7.10 20.67
N ALA A 64 18.75 7.80 21.80
CA ALA A 64 17.98 9.04 21.98
C ALA A 64 18.29 10.07 20.90
N GLN A 65 19.56 10.27 20.58
CA GLN A 65 20.02 11.26 19.59
C GLN A 65 20.11 10.72 18.17
N TYR A 66 19.88 9.42 17.96
CA TYR A 66 19.93 8.83 16.64
C TYR A 66 18.82 9.38 15.72
N ARG A 67 19.20 9.83 14.54
CA ARG A 67 18.30 10.30 13.49
C ARG A 67 18.58 9.51 12.21
N VAL A 68 17.59 8.86 11.68
CA VAL A 68 17.66 8.23 10.36
C VAL A 68 17.32 9.27 9.31
N ASN A 69 18.16 9.36 8.28
CA ASN A 69 17.85 10.20 7.13
C ASN A 69 16.78 9.50 6.27
N GLN A 70 15.56 10.02 6.32
CA GLN A 70 14.48 9.53 5.47
C GLN A 70 14.56 10.25 4.12
N ASN A 71 15.30 9.67 3.17
CA ASN A 71 15.21 10.11 1.78
C ASN A 71 13.83 9.70 1.25
N ILE A 72 12.86 10.59 1.39
CA ILE A 72 11.52 10.42 0.82
C ILE A 72 11.63 10.66 -0.67
N LYS A 73 11.57 9.57 -1.45
CA LYS A 73 11.44 9.69 -2.90
C LYS A 73 10.06 10.28 -3.18
N GLU A 74 9.99 11.42 -3.87
CA GLU A 74 8.72 11.99 -4.32
C GLU A 74 7.98 10.94 -5.18
N ARG A 75 6.74 10.68 -4.82
CA ARG A 75 5.89 9.79 -5.60
C ARG A 75 5.29 10.58 -6.75
N GLN A 76 5.42 10.03 -7.94
CA GLN A 76 4.75 10.56 -9.12
C GLN A 76 3.25 10.21 -9.08
N TYR A 77 2.45 11.05 -9.70
CA TYR A 77 1.01 10.85 -9.89
C TYR A 77 0.66 10.94 -11.37
N LEU A 78 -0.44 10.32 -11.76
CA LEU A 78 -0.94 10.43 -13.12
C LEU A 78 -1.66 11.77 -13.32
N THR A 79 -1.39 12.42 -14.45
CA THR A 79 -2.15 13.60 -14.88
C THR A 79 -3.54 13.20 -15.39
N GLU A 80 -4.44 14.17 -15.58
CA GLU A 80 -5.75 13.89 -16.16
C GLU A 80 -5.65 13.28 -17.57
N ASP A 81 -4.73 13.75 -18.40
CA ASP A 81 -4.52 13.23 -19.74
C ASP A 81 -3.99 11.79 -19.73
N GLU A 82 -3.11 11.47 -18.79
CA GLU A 82 -2.64 10.10 -18.59
C GLU A 82 -3.75 9.16 -18.10
N ILE A 83 -4.62 9.63 -17.19
CA ILE A 83 -5.79 8.85 -16.76
C ILE A 83 -6.76 8.66 -17.94
N LYS A 84 -7.01 9.69 -18.74
CA LYS A 84 -7.83 9.58 -19.96
C LYS A 84 -7.22 8.58 -20.95
N ALA A 85 -5.90 8.63 -21.17
CA ALA A 85 -5.21 7.67 -22.02
C ALA A 85 -5.39 6.23 -21.53
N VAL A 86 -5.28 5.97 -20.22
CA VAL A 86 -5.55 4.65 -19.64
C VAL A 86 -7.00 4.22 -19.84
N MET A 87 -7.97 5.13 -19.65
CA MET A 87 -9.40 4.83 -19.79
C MET A 87 -9.81 4.48 -21.22
N THR A 88 -9.22 5.16 -22.21
CA THR A 88 -9.58 5.01 -23.62
C THR A 88 -8.78 3.96 -24.36
N HIS A 89 -7.69 3.46 -23.75
CA HIS A 89 -6.85 2.44 -24.39
C HIS A 89 -7.56 1.10 -24.52
N GLU A 90 -7.56 0.55 -25.73
CA GLU A 90 -8.11 -0.78 -26.00
C GLU A 90 -7.05 -1.86 -25.83
N PHE A 91 -7.25 -2.72 -24.85
CA PHE A 91 -6.35 -3.85 -24.58
C PHE A 91 -6.85 -5.11 -25.28
N ALA A 92 -5.99 -5.73 -26.09
CA ALA A 92 -6.28 -7.05 -26.68
C ALA A 92 -6.35 -8.15 -25.60
N ASP A 93 -5.56 -8.02 -24.53
CA ASP A 93 -5.57 -8.92 -23.38
C ASP A 93 -6.72 -8.54 -22.42
N LYS A 94 -7.73 -9.41 -22.32
CA LYS A 94 -8.88 -9.22 -21.41
C LYS A 94 -8.47 -9.02 -19.94
N LYS A 95 -7.32 -9.61 -19.53
CA LYS A 95 -6.80 -9.42 -18.18
C LYS A 95 -6.30 -7.99 -17.96
N LEU A 96 -5.64 -7.41 -18.96
CA LEU A 96 -5.20 -6.02 -18.88
C LEU A 96 -6.38 -5.05 -18.91
N ALA A 97 -7.41 -5.33 -19.72
CA ALA A 97 -8.65 -4.56 -19.72
C ALA A 97 -9.34 -4.58 -18.34
N TYR A 98 -9.43 -5.75 -17.71
CA TYR A 98 -9.97 -5.87 -16.34
C TYR A 98 -9.14 -5.07 -15.31
N ILE A 99 -7.82 -5.12 -15.41
CA ILE A 99 -6.93 -4.37 -14.50
C ILE A 99 -7.03 -2.86 -14.73
N ARG A 100 -7.21 -2.42 -15.99
CA ARG A 100 -7.53 -1.03 -16.31
C ARG A 100 -8.80 -0.58 -15.59
N ASP A 101 -9.87 -1.35 -15.70
CA ASP A 101 -11.16 -1.00 -15.10
C ASP A 101 -11.07 -0.94 -13.57
N LEU A 102 -10.37 -1.88 -12.94
CA LEU A 102 -10.09 -1.84 -11.50
C LEU A 102 -9.26 -0.61 -11.10
N PHE A 103 -8.26 -0.26 -11.88
CA PHE A 103 -7.42 0.90 -11.63
C PHE A 103 -8.22 2.20 -11.76
N VAL A 104 -9.03 2.32 -12.81
CA VAL A 104 -9.92 3.47 -13.02
C VAL A 104 -10.94 3.55 -11.88
N PHE A 105 -11.59 2.43 -11.53
CA PHE A 105 -12.52 2.38 -10.40
C PHE A 105 -11.87 2.84 -9.09
N ALA A 106 -10.68 2.36 -8.78
CA ALA A 106 -9.91 2.78 -7.61
C ALA A 106 -9.59 4.29 -7.63
N SER A 107 -9.24 4.82 -8.80
CA SER A 107 -8.90 6.23 -8.98
C SER A 107 -10.08 7.16 -8.73
N PHE A 108 -11.29 6.77 -9.14
CA PHE A 108 -12.51 7.56 -8.95
C PHE A 108 -13.17 7.38 -7.59
N THR A 109 -12.92 6.26 -6.91
CA THR A 109 -13.54 5.96 -5.61
C THR A 109 -12.60 6.17 -4.41
N ALA A 110 -11.30 6.32 -4.66
CA ALA A 110 -10.24 6.34 -3.63
C ALA A 110 -10.27 5.13 -2.68
N LEU A 111 -10.83 4.00 -3.15
CA LEU A 111 -10.83 2.75 -2.39
C LEU A 111 -9.47 2.07 -2.49
N SER A 112 -9.02 1.47 -1.37
CA SER A 112 -7.83 0.63 -1.40
C SER A 112 -8.13 -0.71 -2.07
N PHE A 113 -7.07 -1.40 -2.51
CA PHE A 113 -7.22 -2.74 -3.10
C PHE A 113 -8.03 -3.71 -2.22
N VAL A 114 -7.79 -3.68 -0.90
CA VAL A 114 -8.50 -4.57 0.03
C VAL A 114 -9.98 -4.18 0.15
N ASP A 115 -10.28 -2.88 0.19
CA ASP A 115 -11.66 -2.39 0.24
C ASP A 115 -12.43 -2.78 -1.06
N ILE A 116 -11.77 -2.71 -2.24
CA ILE A 116 -12.36 -3.15 -3.51
C ILE A 116 -12.55 -4.68 -3.55
N LYS A 117 -11.59 -5.43 -3.04
CA LYS A 117 -11.66 -6.89 -2.99
C LYS A 117 -12.82 -7.40 -2.13
N GLU A 118 -13.15 -6.70 -1.06
CA GLU A 118 -14.22 -7.06 -0.13
C GLU A 118 -15.56 -6.37 -0.46
N LEU A 119 -15.59 -5.50 -1.51
CA LEU A 119 -16.78 -4.76 -1.89
C LEU A 119 -17.87 -5.71 -2.41
N THR A 120 -19.05 -5.63 -1.78
CA THR A 120 -20.22 -6.40 -2.15
C THR A 120 -21.31 -5.53 -2.77
N THR A 121 -22.27 -6.17 -3.44
CA THR A 121 -23.47 -5.48 -3.95
C THR A 121 -24.32 -4.89 -2.84
N ASP A 122 -24.27 -5.47 -1.63
CA ASP A 122 -24.99 -4.97 -0.47
C ASP A 122 -24.41 -3.67 0.08
N ASP A 123 -23.13 -3.36 -0.23
CA ASP A 123 -22.50 -2.07 0.11
C ASP A 123 -22.95 -0.92 -0.82
N ILE A 124 -23.62 -1.24 -1.94
CA ILE A 124 -24.07 -0.24 -2.91
C ILE A 124 -25.53 0.09 -2.63
N VAL A 125 -25.76 1.29 -2.15
CA VAL A 125 -27.10 1.77 -1.79
C VAL A 125 -27.52 2.96 -2.63
N GLU A 126 -28.83 3.18 -2.75
CA GLU A 126 -29.38 4.35 -3.41
C GLU A 126 -29.87 5.36 -2.37
N ILE A 127 -29.40 6.59 -2.46
CA ILE A 127 -29.77 7.70 -1.61
C ILE A 127 -30.15 8.88 -2.51
N ASN A 128 -31.40 9.33 -2.43
CA ASN A 128 -31.91 10.46 -3.22
C ASN A 128 -31.71 10.31 -4.74
N GLY A 129 -31.85 9.07 -5.26
CA GLY A 129 -31.65 8.80 -6.69
C GLY A 129 -30.19 8.65 -7.13
N GLU A 130 -29.23 8.73 -6.20
CA GLU A 130 -27.82 8.58 -6.46
C GLU A 130 -27.28 7.30 -5.81
N LYS A 131 -26.33 6.63 -6.47
CA LYS A 131 -25.68 5.42 -5.95
C LYS A 131 -24.48 5.79 -5.10
N TRP A 132 -24.36 5.14 -3.94
CA TRP A 132 -23.31 5.34 -2.95
C TRP A 132 -22.74 4.01 -2.50
N ILE A 133 -21.45 3.98 -2.22
CA ILE A 133 -20.82 2.88 -1.46
C ILE A 133 -20.84 3.28 0.01
N LEU A 134 -21.47 2.46 0.84
CA LEU A 134 -21.44 2.57 2.30
C LEU A 134 -20.76 1.34 2.87
N SER A 135 -19.57 1.49 3.42
CA SER A 135 -18.81 0.36 3.95
C SER A 135 -17.85 0.79 5.06
N LYS A 136 -17.00 -0.12 5.51
CA LYS A 136 -15.99 0.10 6.53
C LYS A 136 -14.59 -0.16 5.99
N ARG A 137 -13.66 0.76 6.24
CA ARG A 137 -12.25 0.54 5.89
C ARG A 137 -11.72 -0.73 6.53
N HIS A 138 -11.15 -1.62 5.73
CA HIS A 138 -10.59 -2.88 6.22
C HIS A 138 -9.55 -2.66 7.35
N LYS A 139 -8.62 -1.72 7.15
CA LYS A 139 -7.51 -1.46 8.06
C LYS A 139 -7.91 -0.79 9.38
N THR A 140 -8.81 0.19 9.33
CA THR A 140 -9.12 1.06 10.49
C THR A 140 -10.50 0.83 11.08
N LYS A 141 -11.34 0.04 10.40
CA LYS A 141 -12.75 -0.20 10.74
C LYS A 141 -13.63 1.06 10.82
N VAL A 142 -13.14 2.17 10.26
CA VAL A 142 -13.88 3.43 10.17
C VAL A 142 -14.88 3.36 9.02
N ASN A 143 -16.12 3.78 9.26
CA ASN A 143 -17.13 3.88 8.22
C ASN A 143 -16.72 4.93 7.19
N PHE A 144 -16.98 4.65 5.94
CA PHE A 144 -16.82 5.60 4.84
C PHE A 144 -18.01 5.55 3.90
N GLN A 145 -18.21 6.63 3.17
CA GLN A 145 -19.21 6.73 2.13
C GLN A 145 -18.58 7.39 0.90
N VAL A 146 -18.86 6.83 -0.26
CA VAL A 146 -18.34 7.32 -1.56
C VAL A 146 -19.49 7.37 -2.54
N LYS A 147 -19.75 8.56 -3.09
CA LYS A 147 -20.69 8.72 -4.20
C LYS A 147 -20.12 8.05 -5.46
N LEU A 148 -20.90 7.21 -6.09
CA LEU A 148 -20.53 6.61 -7.36
C LEU A 148 -20.87 7.57 -8.50
N LEU A 149 -19.85 8.03 -9.19
CA LEU A 149 -19.97 8.80 -10.43
C LEU A 149 -20.27 7.85 -11.61
N ASP A 150 -20.56 8.41 -12.79
CA ASP A 150 -20.97 7.63 -13.96
C ASP A 150 -19.93 6.57 -14.37
N ILE A 151 -18.64 6.90 -14.34
CA ILE A 151 -17.57 5.98 -14.74
C ILE A 151 -17.51 4.74 -13.83
N PRO A 152 -17.38 4.87 -12.48
CA PRO A 152 -17.48 3.71 -11.59
C PRO A 152 -18.77 2.90 -11.74
N LEU A 153 -19.91 3.55 -11.98
CA LEU A 153 -21.19 2.87 -12.20
C LEU A 153 -21.17 2.04 -13.47
N GLN A 154 -20.65 2.56 -14.57
CA GLN A 154 -20.50 1.83 -15.83
C GLN A 154 -19.57 0.62 -15.67
N ILE A 155 -18.47 0.78 -14.92
CA ILE A 155 -17.54 -0.33 -14.63
C ILE A 155 -18.27 -1.43 -13.84
N ILE A 156 -18.96 -1.10 -12.75
CA ILE A 156 -19.73 -2.09 -11.96
C ILE A 156 -20.71 -2.84 -12.86
N LYS A 157 -21.47 -2.11 -13.67
CA LYS A 157 -22.46 -2.68 -14.59
C LYS A 157 -21.84 -3.64 -15.61
N SER A 158 -20.62 -3.35 -16.07
CA SER A 158 -19.91 -4.21 -17.03
C SER A 158 -19.54 -5.58 -16.44
N TYR A 159 -19.44 -5.67 -15.12
CA TYR A 159 -19.09 -6.89 -14.41
C TYR A 159 -20.24 -7.59 -13.69
N GLU A 160 -21.48 -7.06 -13.74
CA GLU A 160 -22.66 -7.66 -13.09
C GLU A 160 -22.85 -9.15 -13.43
N ARG A 161 -22.55 -9.56 -14.66
CA ARG A 161 -22.69 -10.96 -15.12
C ARG A 161 -21.65 -11.92 -14.52
N PHE A 162 -20.59 -11.39 -13.94
CA PHE A 162 -19.49 -12.17 -13.38
C PHE A 162 -19.46 -12.14 -11.84
N GLN A 163 -20.47 -11.53 -11.22
CA GLN A 163 -20.55 -11.42 -9.77
C GLN A 163 -20.86 -12.80 -9.17
N GLU A 164 -19.92 -13.26 -8.37
CA GLU A 164 -20.04 -14.47 -7.55
C GLU A 164 -20.08 -14.05 -6.07
N ASP A 165 -20.85 -14.73 -5.24
CA ASP A 165 -20.95 -14.49 -3.78
C ASP A 165 -21.21 -13.00 -3.42
N LYS A 166 -21.98 -12.28 -4.25
CA LYS A 166 -22.27 -10.87 -4.11
C LYS A 166 -21.05 -9.94 -4.25
N LEU A 167 -19.86 -10.45 -4.53
CA LEU A 167 -18.69 -9.60 -4.76
C LEU A 167 -18.84 -8.80 -6.06
N VAL A 168 -18.59 -7.51 -5.99
CA VAL A 168 -18.62 -6.62 -7.18
C VAL A 168 -17.51 -6.99 -8.15
N PHE A 169 -16.33 -7.33 -7.63
CA PHE A 169 -15.17 -7.74 -8.42
C PHE A 169 -14.64 -9.09 -7.90
N PRO A 170 -15.07 -10.22 -8.46
CA PRO A 170 -14.63 -11.54 -8.01
C PRO A 170 -13.16 -11.83 -8.39
N ASN A 171 -12.56 -12.79 -7.72
CA ASN A 171 -11.23 -13.34 -8.04
C ASN A 171 -10.06 -12.35 -7.95
N LEU A 172 -10.16 -11.28 -7.13
CA LEU A 172 -9.07 -10.33 -6.92
C LEU A 172 -7.96 -10.92 -6.05
N ASN A 173 -6.76 -11.01 -6.63
CA ASN A 173 -5.54 -11.36 -5.92
C ASN A 173 -4.45 -10.31 -6.16
N TYR A 174 -3.89 -9.78 -5.09
CA TYR A 174 -2.86 -8.74 -5.13
C TYR A 174 -1.68 -9.11 -6.04
N TRP A 175 -1.16 -10.33 -5.93
CA TRP A 175 -0.02 -10.79 -6.74
C TRP A 175 -0.31 -10.87 -8.24
N ASN A 176 -1.58 -11.09 -8.59
CA ASN A 176 -2.02 -11.17 -10.00
C ASN A 176 -2.27 -9.78 -10.61
N ILE A 177 -2.22 -8.71 -9.83
CA ILE A 177 -2.51 -7.34 -10.29
C ILE A 177 -1.24 -6.50 -10.43
N CYS A 178 -0.29 -6.58 -9.49
CA CYS A 178 0.86 -5.68 -9.46
C CYS A 178 1.72 -5.69 -10.73
N LYS A 179 2.07 -6.89 -11.24
CA LYS A 179 2.88 -6.99 -12.47
C LYS A 179 2.10 -6.55 -13.72
N PRO A 180 0.88 -7.06 -13.96
CA PRO A 180 0.06 -6.61 -15.08
C PRO A 180 -0.31 -5.13 -15.03
N LEU A 181 -0.49 -4.53 -13.85
CA LEU A 181 -0.72 -3.08 -13.70
C LEU A 181 0.44 -2.28 -14.29
N LYS A 182 1.69 -2.64 -13.95
CA LYS A 182 2.87 -1.98 -14.54
C LYS A 182 2.94 -2.17 -16.06
N LYS A 183 2.58 -3.36 -16.55
CA LYS A 183 2.51 -3.63 -17.99
C LYS A 183 1.45 -2.75 -18.66
N MET A 184 0.26 -2.68 -18.08
CA MET A 184 -0.86 -1.88 -18.56
C MET A 184 -0.49 -0.39 -18.67
N ILE A 185 0.08 0.19 -17.62
CA ILE A 185 0.53 1.61 -17.61
C ILE A 185 1.58 1.86 -18.69
N LYS A 186 2.55 0.96 -18.84
CA LYS A 186 3.58 1.07 -19.89
C LYS A 186 2.99 0.97 -21.30
N GLU A 187 2.00 0.11 -21.53
CA GLU A 187 1.32 -0.05 -22.82
C GLU A 187 0.54 1.21 -23.20
N CYS A 188 0.05 1.97 -22.23
CA CYS A 188 -0.54 3.30 -22.43
C CYS A 188 0.51 4.41 -22.68
N GLY A 189 1.80 4.09 -22.83
CA GLY A 189 2.86 5.07 -23.09
C GLY A 189 3.29 5.88 -21.86
N ILE A 190 2.90 5.47 -20.65
CA ILE A 190 3.21 6.17 -19.41
C ILE A 190 4.45 5.54 -18.77
N SER A 191 5.49 6.36 -18.55
CA SER A 191 6.81 5.92 -18.03
C SER A 191 7.04 6.24 -16.55
N LYS A 192 5.98 6.38 -15.78
CA LYS A 192 6.04 6.65 -14.33
C LYS A 192 6.08 5.34 -13.52
N ASP A 193 6.84 5.35 -12.39
CA ASP A 193 6.99 4.22 -11.46
C ASP A 193 5.93 4.25 -10.34
#